data_a396213d828ed427f40496953d00e1de
#
_entry.id   a396213d828ed427f40496953d00e1de
#
_cell.length_a   1.000
_cell.length_b   1.000
_cell.length_c   1.000
_cell.angle_alpha   90.00
_cell.angle_beta   90.00
_cell.angle_gamma   90.00
#
_symmetry.space_group_name_H-M   'P 1'
#
loop_
_entity.id
_entity.type
_entity.pdbx_description
1 polymer ?
#
loop_
_entity_poly.entity_id
_entity_poly.type
_entity_poly.pdbx_seq_one_letter_code
_entity_poly.pdbx_strand_id
1 'polypeptide(L)'
;AGILREADLPDTTHRVLGANHSARIETLVTDMVRTSAETGGIAMSPEVWDAMMELRAFLFENVYTAPSVMAEVEKAKHLLADLFDYYAAHIDEVPEDYRAISEGDDLRAVTDYIAGMTDRYATATYQRLFIPHALSY
;
A
#
# COMPACT_ATOMS: atom_id res chain seq x y z
N ALA A 1 -3.02 11.71 -8.48
CA ALA A 1 -2.00 12.56 -7.86
C ALA A 1 -1.18 13.40 -8.86
N GLY A 2 -1.54 13.50 -10.16
CA GLY A 2 -0.92 14.42 -11.12
C GLY A 2 0.49 14.05 -11.62
N ILE A 3 0.98 12.86 -11.32
CA ILE A 3 2.32 12.41 -11.74
C ILE A 3 2.29 11.88 -13.17
N LEU A 4 1.24 11.15 -13.54
CA LEU A 4 1.01 10.61 -14.89
C LEU A 4 -0.38 10.93 -15.40
N ARG A 5 -0.49 11.04 -16.72
CA ARG A 5 -1.77 11.07 -17.45
C ARG A 5 -2.01 9.69 -18.07
N GLU A 6 -3.25 9.36 -18.38
CA GLU A 6 -3.60 8.12 -19.11
C GLU A 6 -2.81 7.95 -20.40
N ALA A 7 -2.59 9.03 -21.13
CA ALA A 7 -1.83 9.03 -22.39
C ALA A 7 -0.32 8.74 -22.25
N ASP A 8 0.20 8.76 -21.03
CA ASP A 8 1.61 8.48 -20.77
C ASP A 8 1.86 6.98 -20.53
N LEU A 9 0.79 6.17 -20.41
CA LEU A 9 0.88 4.73 -20.20
C LEU A 9 1.32 3.98 -21.47
N PRO A 10 1.96 2.80 -21.35
CA PRO A 10 2.31 1.98 -22.51
C PRO A 10 1.09 1.66 -23.41
N ASP A 11 1.28 1.63 -24.71
CA ASP A 11 0.21 1.34 -25.69
C ASP A 11 -0.43 -0.04 -25.44
N THR A 12 0.34 -1.02 -25.02
CA THR A 12 -0.12 -2.36 -24.63
C THR A 12 -1.13 -2.31 -23.49
N THR A 13 -0.94 -1.41 -22.53
CA THR A 13 -1.88 -1.19 -21.43
C THR A 13 -3.28 -0.84 -21.94
N HIS A 14 -3.37 0.10 -22.89
CA HIS A 14 -4.65 0.50 -23.47
C HIS A 14 -5.27 -0.59 -24.33
N ARG A 15 -4.47 -1.25 -25.13
CA ARG A 15 -4.91 -2.25 -26.09
C ARG A 15 -5.37 -3.54 -25.42
N VAL A 16 -4.62 -4.04 -24.45
CA VAL A 16 -4.82 -5.35 -23.82
C VAL A 16 -5.61 -5.25 -22.53
N LEU A 17 -5.24 -4.31 -21.65
CA LEU A 17 -5.89 -4.21 -20.34
C LEU A 17 -7.11 -3.31 -20.34
N GLY A 18 -7.13 -2.25 -21.15
CA GLY A 18 -8.28 -1.35 -21.28
C GLY A 18 -7.93 0.14 -21.12
N ALA A 19 -8.84 0.97 -21.64
CA ALA A 19 -8.61 2.40 -21.80
C ALA A 19 -8.65 3.23 -20.52
N ASN A 20 -9.16 2.68 -19.41
CA ASN A 20 -9.27 3.38 -18.13
C ASN A 20 -9.08 2.41 -16.96
N HIS A 21 -8.96 2.95 -15.75
CA HIS A 21 -8.69 2.18 -14.54
C HIS A 21 -9.70 1.06 -14.29
N SER A 22 -11.00 1.35 -14.44
CA SER A 22 -12.06 0.34 -14.21
C SER A 22 -12.00 -0.80 -15.23
N ALA A 23 -11.79 -0.48 -16.51
CA ALA A 23 -11.66 -1.49 -17.57
C ALA A 23 -10.43 -2.37 -17.34
N ARG A 24 -9.31 -1.80 -16.90
CA ARG A 24 -8.10 -2.57 -16.56
C ARG A 24 -8.34 -3.56 -15.43
N ILE A 25 -9.00 -3.12 -14.35
CA ILE A 25 -9.35 -4.02 -13.24
C ILE A 25 -10.28 -5.13 -13.73
N GLU A 26 -11.31 -4.81 -14.51
CA GLU A 26 -12.26 -5.78 -15.05
C GLU A 26 -11.54 -6.84 -15.92
N THR A 27 -10.65 -6.41 -16.82
CA THR A 27 -9.84 -7.31 -17.65
C THR A 27 -8.98 -8.23 -16.81
N LEU A 28 -8.21 -7.68 -15.86
CA LEU A 28 -7.30 -8.45 -15.01
C LEU A 28 -8.05 -9.48 -14.16
N VAL A 29 -9.17 -9.09 -13.53
CA VAL A 29 -9.96 -9.98 -12.67
C VAL A 29 -10.65 -11.07 -13.52
N THR A 30 -11.27 -10.69 -14.64
CA THR A 30 -11.99 -11.62 -15.49
C THR A 30 -11.06 -12.64 -16.13
N ASP A 31 -9.89 -12.19 -16.61
CA ASP A 31 -8.89 -13.09 -17.19
C ASP A 31 -8.34 -14.07 -16.15
N MET A 32 -7.98 -13.57 -14.96
CA MET A 32 -7.48 -14.42 -13.89
C MET A 32 -8.51 -15.48 -13.48
N VAL A 33 -9.77 -15.10 -13.29
CA VAL A 33 -10.85 -16.05 -12.91
C VAL A 33 -11.05 -17.11 -14.01
N ARG A 34 -11.13 -16.69 -15.27
CA ARG A 34 -11.35 -17.60 -16.40
C ARG A 34 -10.17 -18.55 -16.58
N THR A 35 -8.95 -18.02 -16.67
CA THR A 35 -7.75 -18.82 -16.89
C THR A 35 -7.48 -19.77 -15.73
N SER A 36 -7.73 -19.35 -14.50
CA SER A 36 -7.61 -20.23 -13.31
C SER A 36 -8.62 -21.36 -13.32
N ALA A 37 -9.86 -21.11 -13.77
CA ALA A 37 -10.88 -22.16 -13.91
C ALA A 37 -10.50 -23.20 -14.98
N GLU A 38 -9.87 -22.77 -16.08
CA GLU A 38 -9.44 -23.65 -17.17
C GLU A 38 -8.20 -24.48 -16.81
N THR A 39 -7.27 -23.90 -16.03
CA THR A 39 -5.98 -24.55 -15.71
C THR A 39 -5.98 -25.33 -14.40
N GLY A 40 -7.01 -25.12 -13.55
CA GLY A 40 -7.08 -25.74 -12.22
C GLY A 40 -6.13 -25.16 -11.19
N GLY A 41 -5.49 -24.01 -11.45
CA GLY A 41 -4.59 -23.30 -10.56
C GLY A 41 -4.70 -21.80 -10.76
N ILE A 42 -4.16 -20.97 -9.84
CA ILE A 42 -4.16 -19.52 -10.01
C ILE A 42 -3.26 -19.14 -11.20
N ALA A 43 -3.86 -18.60 -12.25
CA ALA A 43 -3.16 -18.26 -13.49
C ALA A 43 -3.84 -17.09 -14.21
N MET A 44 -3.05 -16.42 -15.06
CA MET A 44 -3.51 -15.44 -16.05
C MET A 44 -3.09 -15.91 -17.45
N SER A 45 -3.81 -15.44 -18.48
CA SER A 45 -3.37 -15.65 -19.86
C SER A 45 -2.03 -14.95 -20.11
N PRO A 46 -1.14 -15.50 -20.97
CA PRO A 46 0.16 -14.89 -21.22
C PRO A 46 0.07 -13.45 -21.70
N GLU A 47 -0.88 -13.13 -22.59
CA GLU A 47 -1.05 -11.78 -23.12
C GLU A 47 -1.39 -10.75 -22.03
N VAL A 48 -2.32 -11.09 -21.13
CA VAL A 48 -2.74 -10.20 -20.03
C VAL A 48 -1.64 -10.10 -18.98
N TRP A 49 -0.95 -11.20 -18.68
CA TRP A 49 0.19 -11.22 -17.78
C TRP A 49 1.32 -10.30 -18.28
N ASP A 50 1.73 -10.41 -19.55
CA ASP A 50 2.81 -9.61 -20.10
C ASP A 50 2.46 -8.12 -20.11
N ALA A 51 1.24 -7.76 -20.48
CA ALA A 51 0.76 -6.38 -20.44
C ALA A 51 0.69 -5.82 -19.00
N MET A 52 0.27 -6.64 -18.02
CA MET A 52 0.28 -6.27 -16.61
C MET A 52 1.72 -6.03 -16.10
N MET A 53 2.65 -6.92 -16.47
CA MET A 53 4.04 -6.79 -16.04
C MET A 53 4.74 -5.58 -16.67
N GLU A 54 4.43 -5.25 -17.94
CA GLU A 54 4.91 -4.04 -18.58
C GLU A 54 4.37 -2.77 -17.89
N LEU A 55 3.07 -2.72 -17.62
CA LEU A 55 2.46 -1.63 -16.86
C LEU A 55 3.09 -1.51 -15.47
N ARG A 56 3.30 -2.62 -14.77
CA ARG A 56 3.95 -2.64 -13.45
C ARG A 56 5.36 -2.05 -13.52
N ALA A 57 6.17 -2.49 -14.48
CA ALA A 57 7.54 -1.98 -14.65
C ALA A 57 7.54 -0.48 -14.92
N PHE A 58 6.67 -0.03 -15.83
CA PHE A 58 6.49 1.39 -16.15
C PHE A 58 6.12 2.23 -14.92
N LEU A 59 5.17 1.76 -14.11
CA LEU A 59 4.75 2.46 -12.89
C LEU A 59 5.87 2.51 -11.84
N PHE A 60 6.65 1.44 -11.70
CA PHE A 60 7.80 1.44 -10.79
C PHE A 60 8.84 2.48 -11.23
N GLU A 61 9.16 2.54 -12.51
CA GLU A 61 10.17 3.45 -13.05
C GLU A 61 9.73 4.93 -13.00
N ASN A 62 8.46 5.21 -13.32
CA ASN A 62 8.00 6.57 -13.57
C ASN A 62 7.16 7.18 -12.43
N VAL A 63 6.64 6.36 -11.52
CA VAL A 63 5.76 6.82 -10.43
C VAL A 63 6.37 6.56 -9.07
N TYR A 64 6.61 5.29 -8.74
CA TYR A 64 6.99 4.93 -7.37
C TYR A 64 8.39 5.41 -6.98
N THR A 65 9.29 5.60 -7.95
CA THR A 65 10.63 6.17 -7.74
C THR A 65 10.71 7.66 -8.01
N ALA A 66 9.58 8.31 -8.35
CA ALA A 66 9.56 9.76 -8.57
C ALA A 66 10.02 10.52 -7.30
N PRO A 67 10.88 11.56 -7.43
CA PRO A 67 11.41 12.27 -6.27
C PRO A 67 10.34 12.81 -5.30
N SER A 68 9.19 13.25 -5.83
CA SER A 68 8.07 13.72 -5.03
C SER A 68 7.42 12.62 -4.20
N VAL A 69 7.33 11.40 -4.75
CA VAL A 69 6.81 10.23 -4.03
C VAL A 69 7.81 9.76 -3.00
N MET A 70 9.09 9.69 -3.37
CA MET A 70 10.16 9.28 -2.43
C MET A 70 10.27 10.22 -1.24
N ALA A 71 10.08 11.53 -1.44
CA ALA A 71 10.06 12.48 -0.32
C ALA A 71 8.93 12.19 0.69
N GLU A 72 7.74 11.80 0.22
CA GLU A 72 6.64 11.41 1.12
C GLU A 72 6.89 10.04 1.76
N VAL A 73 7.48 9.09 1.04
CA VAL A 73 7.89 7.79 1.59
C VAL A 73 8.89 7.95 2.74
N GLU A 74 9.87 8.84 2.62
CA GLU A 74 10.82 9.10 3.72
C GLU A 74 10.14 9.70 4.94
N LYS A 75 9.17 10.60 4.77
CA LYS A 75 8.35 11.10 5.89
C LYS A 75 7.55 9.98 6.54
N ALA A 76 6.94 9.11 5.74
CA ALA A 76 6.17 7.98 6.26
C ALA A 76 7.07 6.99 7.05
N LYS A 77 8.29 6.75 6.61
CA LYS A 77 9.25 5.91 7.35
C LYS A 77 9.58 6.48 8.72
N HIS A 78 9.84 7.79 8.82
CA HIS A 78 10.08 8.44 10.10
C HIS A 78 8.86 8.35 11.01
N LEU A 79 7.66 8.63 10.47
CA LEU A 79 6.41 8.51 11.20
C LEU A 79 6.22 7.11 11.79
N LEU A 80 6.46 6.07 10.98
CA LEU A 80 6.31 4.68 11.43
C LEU A 80 7.37 4.30 12.48
N ALA A 81 8.61 4.77 12.32
CA ALA A 81 9.67 4.53 13.31
C ALA A 81 9.33 5.17 14.67
N ASP A 82 8.90 6.43 14.67
CA ASP A 82 8.51 7.13 15.91
C ASP A 82 7.30 6.45 16.57
N LEU A 83 6.30 6.00 15.80
CA LEU A 83 5.17 5.24 16.34
C LEU A 83 5.62 3.90 16.94
N PHE A 84 6.55 3.21 16.28
CA PHE A 84 7.08 1.95 16.77
C PHE A 84 7.82 2.14 18.09
N ASP A 85 8.72 3.11 18.18
CA ASP A 85 9.48 3.40 19.39
C ASP A 85 8.56 3.81 20.54
N TYR A 86 7.53 4.61 20.24
CA TYR A 86 6.53 4.99 21.22
C TYR A 86 5.78 3.80 21.81
N TYR A 87 5.19 2.95 20.95
CA TYR A 87 4.41 1.80 21.41
C TYR A 87 5.28 0.68 22.01
N ALA A 88 6.53 0.55 21.59
CA ALA A 88 7.48 -0.34 22.24
C ALA A 88 7.80 0.08 23.70
N ALA A 89 7.80 1.40 23.97
CA ALA A 89 7.97 1.93 25.32
C ALA A 89 6.65 1.98 26.13
N HIS A 90 5.49 1.89 25.47
CA HIS A 90 4.16 2.00 26.07
C HIS A 90 3.26 0.86 25.60
N ILE A 91 3.69 -0.39 25.87
CA ILE A 91 2.98 -1.60 25.40
C ILE A 91 1.54 -1.70 25.89
N ASP A 92 1.24 -1.11 27.04
CA ASP A 92 -0.10 -1.03 27.61
C ASP A 92 -1.08 -0.21 26.78
N GLU A 93 -0.59 0.68 25.91
CA GLU A 93 -1.40 1.45 24.95
C GLU A 93 -1.68 0.68 23.64
N VAL A 94 -1.00 -0.44 23.39
CA VAL A 94 -1.32 -1.34 22.26
C VAL A 94 -2.61 -2.11 22.60
N PRO A 95 -3.61 -2.17 21.67
CA PRO A 95 -4.86 -2.85 21.95
C PRO A 95 -4.67 -4.32 22.37
N GLU A 96 -5.49 -4.78 23.32
CA GLU A 96 -5.37 -6.09 23.92
C GLU A 96 -5.41 -7.24 22.91
N ASP A 97 -6.21 -7.11 21.86
CA ASP A 97 -6.31 -8.12 20.79
C ASP A 97 -4.95 -8.42 20.15
N TYR A 98 -4.14 -7.39 19.88
CA TYR A 98 -2.80 -7.56 19.31
C TYR A 98 -1.83 -8.18 20.33
N ARG A 99 -1.91 -7.79 21.59
CA ARG A 99 -1.08 -8.35 22.67
C ARG A 99 -1.40 -9.82 22.94
N ALA A 100 -2.68 -10.19 22.88
CA ALA A 100 -3.11 -11.57 23.08
C ALA A 100 -2.62 -12.51 21.97
N ILE A 101 -2.68 -12.06 20.70
CA ILE A 101 -2.25 -12.85 19.54
C ILE A 101 -0.72 -13.01 19.50
N SER A 102 0.03 -12.06 20.04
CA SER A 102 1.50 -12.08 20.03
C SER A 102 2.14 -13.04 21.02
N GLU A 103 1.34 -13.71 21.87
CA GLU A 103 1.80 -14.73 22.83
C GLU A 103 2.93 -14.24 23.78
N GLY A 104 2.92 -12.94 24.10
CA GLY A 104 3.92 -12.33 24.99
C GLY A 104 5.14 -11.75 24.29
N ASP A 105 5.16 -11.71 22.97
CA ASP A 105 6.15 -10.96 22.19
C ASP A 105 5.64 -9.53 21.96
N ASP A 106 6.08 -8.61 22.83
CA ASP A 106 5.65 -7.21 22.79
C ASP A 106 6.03 -6.51 21.46
N LEU A 107 7.21 -6.79 20.90
CA LEU A 107 7.64 -6.17 19.65
C LEU A 107 6.81 -6.66 18.47
N ARG A 108 6.38 -7.92 18.49
CA ARG A 108 5.44 -8.46 17.52
C ARG A 108 4.08 -7.79 17.65
N ALA A 109 3.55 -7.63 18.86
CA ALA A 109 2.28 -6.94 19.10
C ALA A 109 2.30 -5.50 18.53
N VAL A 110 3.38 -4.76 18.77
CA VAL A 110 3.58 -3.41 18.23
C VAL A 110 3.63 -3.43 16.70
N THR A 111 4.40 -4.36 16.13
CA THR A 111 4.54 -4.49 14.67
C THR A 111 3.18 -4.77 14.02
N ASP A 112 2.44 -5.76 14.53
CA ASP A 112 1.14 -6.14 14.00
C ASP A 112 0.11 -5.01 14.14
N TYR A 113 0.14 -4.28 15.26
CA TYR A 113 -0.72 -3.12 15.46
C TYR A 113 -0.45 -2.02 14.45
N ILE A 114 0.82 -1.64 14.25
CA ILE A 114 1.20 -0.59 13.29
C ILE A 114 0.92 -1.05 11.85
N ALA A 115 1.22 -2.30 11.51
CA ALA A 115 0.93 -2.87 10.19
C ALA A 115 -0.57 -2.92 9.87
N GLY A 116 -1.42 -3.01 10.88
CA GLY A 116 -2.88 -2.93 10.75
C GLY A 116 -3.44 -1.52 10.58
N MET A 117 -2.63 -0.48 10.74
CA MET A 117 -3.09 0.90 10.59
C MET A 117 -3.28 1.26 9.11
N THR A 118 -4.36 2.00 8.81
CA THR A 118 -4.45 2.73 7.54
C THR A 118 -3.54 3.96 7.59
N ASP A 119 -3.09 4.46 6.43
CA ASP A 119 -2.27 5.68 6.33
C ASP A 119 -2.89 6.86 7.09
N ARG A 120 -4.21 7.02 6.96
CA ARG A 120 -4.96 8.07 7.66
C ARG A 120 -4.93 7.89 9.17
N TYR A 121 -5.08 6.67 9.65
CA TYR A 121 -5.06 6.38 11.09
C TYR A 121 -3.65 6.58 11.67
N ALA A 122 -2.61 6.09 11.01
CA ALA A 122 -1.23 6.28 11.41
C ALA A 122 -0.86 7.77 11.49
N THR A 123 -1.22 8.56 10.46
CA THR A 123 -0.99 10.01 10.45
C THR A 123 -1.72 10.74 11.58
N ALA A 124 -3.00 10.41 11.82
CA ALA A 124 -3.77 11.01 12.90
C ALA A 124 -3.23 10.63 14.29
N THR A 125 -2.79 9.39 14.46
CA THR A 125 -2.17 8.91 15.69
C THR A 125 -0.85 9.61 15.95
N TYR A 126 0.00 9.75 14.92
CA TYR A 126 1.24 10.50 15.02
C TYR A 126 1.01 11.95 15.44
N GLN A 127 0.05 12.63 14.79
CA GLN A 127 -0.30 14.00 15.14
C GLN A 127 -0.76 14.12 16.60
N ARG A 128 -1.58 13.21 17.07
CA ARG A 128 -2.07 13.17 18.45
C ARG A 128 -0.94 12.97 19.47
N LEU A 129 0.05 12.15 19.16
CA LEU A 129 1.12 11.80 20.08
C LEU A 129 2.28 12.80 20.09
N PHE A 130 2.65 13.33 18.92
CA PHE A 130 3.90 14.08 18.74
C PHE A 130 3.71 15.56 18.40
N ILE A 131 2.50 15.98 17.98
CA ILE A 131 2.25 17.37 17.62
C ILE A 131 1.44 18.06 18.73
N PRO A 132 1.99 19.09 19.39
CA PRO A 132 1.27 19.83 20.42
C PRO A 132 0.01 20.51 19.84
N HIS A 133 -1.09 20.48 20.59
CA HIS A 133 -2.25 21.31 20.26
C HIS A 133 -1.97 22.77 20.60
N ALA A 134 -2.33 23.67 19.68
CA ALA A 134 -2.27 25.11 19.97
C ALA A 134 -3.19 25.43 21.16
N LEU A 135 -2.65 26.08 22.18
CA LEU A 135 -3.46 26.58 23.30
C LEU A 135 -4.31 27.75 22.79
N SER A 136 -5.64 27.57 22.79
CA SER A 136 -6.57 28.68 22.56
C SER A 136 -6.60 29.53 23.83
N TYR A 137 -6.14 30.78 23.74
CA TYR A 137 -6.31 31.77 24.79
C TYR A 137 -7.61 32.50 24.57
#